data_605ab8dcc25f5474b25305a8b74526dd
#
_entry.id   605ab8dcc25f5474b25305a8b74526dd
#
_cell.length_a   1.000
_cell.length_b   1.000
_cell.length_c   1.000
_cell.angle_alpha   90.00
_cell.angle_beta   90.00
_cell.angle_gamma   90.00
#
_symmetry.space_group_name_H-M   'P 1'
#
loop_
_entity.id
_entity.type
_entity.pdbx_description
1 polymer ?
#
loop_
_entity_poly.entity_id
_entity_poly.type
_entity_poly.pdbx_seq_one_letter_code
_entity_poly.pdbx_strand_id
1 'polypeptide(L)'
;VPQSERAFALAKQALQKRIATERTTKTAIFSKYAQAQALGIDYDINRTIYEALPKITLQDVVKFEQENMAHKPYRYIILGDEENLDMESLGKIGPVKHITTDEIFGF
;
A
#
# COMPACT_ATOMS: atom_id res chain seq x y z
N VAL A 1 -6.27 -9.06 10.37
CA VAL A 1 -5.33 -9.66 9.39
C VAL A 1 -4.68 -10.88 10.03
N PRO A 2 -4.58 -12.03 9.35
CA PRO A 2 -3.89 -13.20 9.87
C PRO A 2 -2.43 -12.87 10.15
N GLN A 3 -1.97 -13.16 11.37
CA GLN A 3 -0.59 -12.92 11.79
C GLN A 3 0.26 -14.14 11.45
N SER A 4 1.33 -13.94 10.70
CA SER A 4 2.25 -15.00 10.31
C SER A 4 3.69 -14.50 10.40
N GLU A 5 4.44 -14.99 11.37
CA GLU A 5 5.87 -14.71 11.53
C GLU A 5 6.67 -15.08 10.26
N ARG A 6 6.33 -16.19 9.63
CA ARG A 6 7.00 -16.62 8.39
C ARG A 6 6.74 -15.64 7.24
N ALA A 7 5.49 -15.22 7.04
CA ALA A 7 5.15 -14.25 6.01
C ALA A 7 5.80 -12.89 6.27
N PHE A 8 5.82 -12.46 7.53
CA PHE A 8 6.48 -11.24 7.96
C PHE A 8 8.00 -11.27 7.68
N ALA A 9 8.68 -12.36 8.05
CA ALA A 9 10.11 -12.51 7.78
C ALA A 9 10.43 -12.46 6.28
N LEU A 10 9.64 -13.16 5.45
CA LEU A 10 9.79 -13.13 4.00
C LEU A 10 9.54 -11.73 3.42
N ALA A 11 8.53 -11.03 3.90
CA ALA A 11 8.23 -9.65 3.47
C ALA A 11 9.38 -8.69 3.81
N LYS A 12 9.95 -8.79 5.03
CA LYS A 12 11.14 -8.01 5.44
C LYS A 12 12.31 -8.26 4.50
N GLN A 13 12.64 -9.52 4.25
CA GLN A 13 13.74 -9.88 3.35
C GLN A 13 13.51 -9.36 1.93
N ALA A 14 12.30 -9.52 1.41
CA ALA A 14 11.94 -9.03 0.08
C ALA A 14 12.09 -7.52 -0.04
N LEU A 15 11.61 -6.76 0.96
CA LEU A 15 11.74 -5.30 0.98
C LEU A 15 13.20 -4.86 1.11
N GLN A 16 13.97 -5.49 1.99
CA GLN A 16 15.39 -5.20 2.16
C GLN A 16 16.17 -5.45 0.87
N LYS A 17 15.92 -6.60 0.22
CA LYS A 17 16.54 -6.93 -1.06
C LYS A 17 16.14 -5.94 -2.16
N ARG A 18 14.87 -5.55 -2.23
CA ARG A 18 14.39 -4.57 -3.20
C ARG A 18 15.11 -3.25 -3.06
N ILE A 19 15.19 -2.71 -1.84
CA ILE A 19 15.89 -1.43 -1.58
C ILE A 19 17.38 -1.55 -1.90
N ALA A 20 18.03 -2.65 -1.50
CA ALA A 20 19.46 -2.86 -1.74
C ALA A 20 19.82 -3.01 -3.22
N THR A 21 18.89 -3.49 -4.05
CA THR A 21 19.11 -3.71 -5.49
C THR A 21 18.51 -2.63 -6.38
N GLU A 22 17.75 -1.70 -5.82
CA GLU A 22 17.16 -0.60 -6.57
C GLU A 22 18.24 0.31 -7.14
N ARG A 23 18.19 0.52 -8.47
CA ARG A 23 19.07 1.45 -9.16
C ARG A 23 18.31 2.73 -9.51
N THR A 24 18.82 3.85 -9.05
CA THR A 24 18.27 5.16 -9.43
C THR A 24 18.94 5.62 -10.73
N THR A 25 18.15 5.73 -11.79
CA THR A 25 18.62 6.31 -13.06
C THR A 25 18.75 7.82 -12.95
N LYS A 26 19.48 8.46 -13.88
CA LYS A 26 19.68 9.92 -13.88
C LYS A 26 18.34 10.69 -13.91
N THR A 27 17.38 10.23 -14.68
CA THR A 27 16.03 10.85 -14.76
C THR A 27 15.19 10.60 -13.52
N ALA A 28 15.31 9.43 -12.89
CA ALA A 28 14.59 9.09 -11.68
C ALA A 28 15.01 9.92 -10.45
N ILE A 29 16.20 10.52 -10.47
CA ILE A 29 16.66 11.41 -9.39
C ILE A 29 15.70 12.58 -9.19
N PHE A 30 15.24 13.22 -10.27
CA PHE A 30 14.30 14.35 -10.18
C PHE A 30 12.96 13.94 -9.59
N SER A 31 12.43 12.79 -10.00
CA SER A 31 11.16 12.27 -9.47
C SER A 31 11.27 11.92 -7.99
N LYS A 32 12.38 11.29 -7.58
CA LYS A 32 12.63 10.97 -6.16
C LYS A 32 12.78 12.23 -5.31
N TYR A 33 13.46 13.24 -5.83
CA TYR A 33 13.60 14.52 -5.15
C TYR A 33 12.24 15.22 -4.99
N ALA A 34 11.44 15.29 -6.04
CA ALA A 34 10.11 15.87 -5.98
C ALA A 34 9.19 15.13 -4.99
N GLN A 35 9.27 13.79 -4.96
CA GLN A 35 8.53 12.98 -3.98
C GLN A 35 8.97 13.27 -2.54
N ALA A 36 10.28 13.38 -2.29
CA ALA A 36 10.80 13.72 -0.98
C ALA A 36 10.31 15.10 -0.53
N GLN A 37 10.35 16.10 -1.41
CA GLN A 37 9.82 17.44 -1.11
C GLN A 37 8.32 17.43 -0.83
N ALA A 38 7.55 16.67 -1.59
CA ALA A 38 6.11 16.53 -1.35
C ALA A 38 5.79 15.92 0.03
N LEU A 39 6.69 15.09 0.56
CA LEU A 39 6.61 14.53 1.91
C LEU A 39 7.21 15.45 2.99
N GLY A 40 7.77 16.61 2.60
CA GLY A 40 8.44 17.54 3.54
C GLY A 40 9.77 17.04 4.07
N ILE A 41 10.45 16.15 3.36
CA ILE A 41 11.75 15.59 3.72
C ILE A 41 12.82 15.96 2.68
N ASP A 42 14.07 16.03 3.11
CA ASP A 42 15.25 16.40 2.30
C ASP A 42 16.29 15.27 2.18
N TYR A 43 15.87 14.04 2.51
CA TYR A 43 16.73 12.86 2.52
C TYR A 43 16.08 11.67 1.78
N ASP A 44 16.88 10.65 1.47
CA ASP A 44 16.39 9.40 0.88
C ASP A 44 15.67 8.54 1.92
N ILE A 45 14.34 8.47 1.84
CA ILE A 45 13.51 7.67 2.73
C ILE A 45 13.85 6.18 2.69
N ASN A 46 14.33 5.67 1.53
CA ASN A 46 14.71 4.27 1.40
C ASN A 46 15.88 3.91 2.32
N ARG A 47 16.81 4.84 2.55
CA ARG A 47 17.90 4.65 3.52
C ARG A 47 17.34 4.47 4.93
N THR A 48 16.46 5.36 5.35
CA THR A 48 15.81 5.29 6.67
C THR A 48 15.04 3.99 6.86
N ILE A 49 14.27 3.57 5.84
CA ILE A 49 13.54 2.30 5.85
C ILE A 49 14.52 1.12 5.97
N TYR A 50 15.58 1.09 5.17
CA TYR A 50 16.56 0.02 5.16
C TYR A 50 17.25 -0.15 6.53
N GLU A 51 17.63 0.94 7.16
CA GLU A 51 18.25 0.95 8.49
C GLU A 51 17.29 0.56 9.62
N ALA A 52 15.99 0.86 9.46
CA ALA A 52 14.95 0.52 10.43
C ALA A 52 14.45 -0.94 10.32
N LEU A 53 14.43 -1.49 9.11
CA LEU A 53 13.86 -2.83 8.83
C LEU A 53 14.31 -3.93 9.78
N PRO A 54 15.60 -4.08 10.13
CA PRO A 54 16.04 -5.14 11.05
C PRO A 54 15.37 -5.06 12.43
N LYS A 55 15.00 -3.87 12.87
CA LYS A 55 14.45 -3.59 14.21
C LYS A 55 12.93 -3.73 14.25
N ILE A 56 12.24 -3.68 13.11
CA ILE A 56 10.78 -3.79 13.04
C ILE A 56 10.35 -5.21 13.34
N THR A 57 9.39 -5.36 14.24
CA THR A 57 8.80 -6.62 14.65
C THR A 57 7.40 -6.81 14.04
N LEU A 58 6.88 -8.04 14.06
CA LEU A 58 5.49 -8.30 13.67
C LEU A 58 4.51 -7.51 14.57
N GLN A 59 4.84 -7.37 15.84
CA GLN A 59 4.01 -6.63 16.79
C GLN A 59 3.91 -5.13 16.44
N ASP A 60 5.00 -4.54 15.95
CA ASP A 60 4.97 -3.14 15.48
C ASP A 60 4.01 -2.96 14.31
N VAL A 61 4.01 -3.92 13.36
CA VAL A 61 3.11 -3.91 12.21
C VAL A 61 1.66 -4.09 12.65
N VAL A 62 1.39 -5.01 13.56
CA VAL A 62 0.04 -5.25 14.10
C VAL A 62 -0.48 -4.01 14.82
N LYS A 63 0.36 -3.39 15.64
CA LYS A 63 0.02 -2.15 16.35
C LYS A 63 -0.29 -1.02 15.36
N PHE A 64 0.55 -0.83 14.37
CA PHE A 64 0.33 0.18 13.33
C PHE A 64 -1.00 -0.04 12.59
N GLU A 65 -1.30 -1.29 12.21
CA GLU A 65 -2.55 -1.65 11.55
C GLU A 65 -3.76 -1.32 12.43
N GLN A 66 -3.72 -1.70 13.70
CA GLN A 66 -4.81 -1.43 14.65
C GLN A 66 -5.05 0.06 14.88
N GLU A 67 -4.00 0.85 15.00
CA GLU A 67 -4.10 2.28 15.27
C GLU A 67 -4.47 3.11 14.03
N ASN A 68 -4.01 2.71 12.86
CA ASN A 68 -4.07 3.55 11.68
C ASN A 68 -4.97 3.01 10.56
N MET A 69 -5.25 1.72 10.52
CA MET A 69 -6.00 1.07 9.45
C MET A 69 -7.29 0.41 9.93
N ALA A 70 -7.25 -0.36 11.03
CA ALA A 70 -8.44 -1.04 11.53
C ALA A 70 -9.55 -0.05 11.89
N HIS A 71 -10.78 -0.46 11.61
CA HIS A 71 -11.99 0.33 11.90
C HIS A 71 -12.06 1.72 11.26
N LYS A 72 -11.23 2.00 10.26
CA LYS A 72 -11.34 3.23 9.47
C LYS A 72 -12.38 3.05 8.36
N PRO A 73 -13.06 4.12 7.96
CA PRO A 73 -13.92 4.06 6.79
C PRO A 73 -13.08 3.90 5.52
N TYR A 74 -13.38 2.87 4.73
CA TYR A 74 -12.72 2.60 3.46
C TYR A 74 -13.69 2.76 2.30
N ARG A 75 -13.18 3.20 1.17
CA ARG A 75 -13.88 3.10 -0.10
C ARG A 75 -13.31 1.91 -0.87
N TYR A 76 -14.18 0.97 -1.20
CA TYR A 76 -13.81 -0.20 -1.99
C TYR A 76 -14.04 0.10 -3.47
N ILE A 77 -13.06 -0.19 -4.29
CA ILE A 77 -13.17 -0.10 -5.75
C ILE A 77 -13.01 -1.53 -6.27
N ILE A 78 -14.03 -1.99 -6.99
CA ILE A 78 -14.10 -3.36 -7.49
C ILE A 78 -14.20 -3.30 -9.01
N LEU A 79 -13.31 -4.01 -9.68
CA LEU A 79 -13.36 -4.22 -11.12
C LEU A 79 -13.67 -5.70 -11.36
N GLY A 80 -14.75 -5.98 -12.05
CA GLY A 80 -15.16 -7.36 -12.33
C GLY A 80 -16.47 -7.41 -13.09
N ASP A 81 -16.82 -8.60 -13.51
CA ASP A 81 -18.10 -8.88 -14.13
C ASP A 81 -19.15 -9.07 -13.02
N GLU A 82 -20.22 -8.28 -13.08
CA GLU A 82 -21.27 -8.27 -12.07
C GLU A 82 -21.96 -9.63 -11.92
N GLU A 83 -22.07 -10.39 -13.01
CA GLU A 83 -22.67 -11.74 -12.98
C GLU A 83 -21.86 -12.72 -12.12
N ASN A 84 -20.57 -12.45 -11.92
CA ASN A 84 -19.65 -13.27 -11.11
C ASN A 84 -19.42 -12.71 -9.69
N LEU A 85 -20.07 -11.59 -9.34
CA LEU A 85 -19.92 -10.94 -8.03
C LEU A 85 -21.15 -11.23 -7.14
N ASP A 86 -20.88 -11.49 -5.88
CA ASP A 86 -21.94 -11.57 -4.85
C ASP A 86 -22.37 -10.16 -4.44
N MET A 87 -23.27 -9.59 -5.21
CA MET A 87 -23.77 -8.22 -5.02
C MET A 87 -24.51 -8.07 -3.69
N GLU A 88 -25.14 -9.12 -3.16
CA GLU A 88 -25.79 -9.10 -1.84
C GLU A 88 -24.78 -8.91 -0.72
N SER A 89 -23.67 -9.66 -0.77
CA SER A 89 -22.59 -9.52 0.21
C SER A 89 -21.92 -8.16 0.12
N LEU A 90 -21.73 -7.62 -1.07
CA LEU A 90 -21.18 -6.28 -1.26
C LEU A 90 -22.11 -5.20 -0.68
N GLY A 91 -23.41 -5.31 -0.89
CA GLY A 91 -24.42 -4.40 -0.33
C GLY A 91 -24.43 -4.36 1.21
N LYS A 92 -24.02 -5.47 1.88
CA LYS A 92 -23.89 -5.52 3.35
C LYS A 92 -22.67 -4.73 3.86
N ILE A 93 -21.64 -4.52 3.02
CA ILE A 93 -20.45 -3.73 3.38
C ILE A 93 -20.78 -2.24 3.31
N GLY A 94 -21.58 -1.83 2.32
CA GLY A 94 -21.98 -0.43 2.14
C GLY A 94 -22.75 -0.20 0.85
N PRO A 95 -23.16 1.05 0.58
CA PRO A 95 -23.84 1.40 -0.66
C PRO A 95 -22.96 1.09 -1.87
N VAL A 96 -23.50 0.37 -2.84
CA VAL A 96 -22.80 0.05 -4.09
C VAL A 96 -23.21 1.09 -5.15
N LYS A 97 -22.19 1.72 -5.76
CA LYS A 97 -22.36 2.59 -6.92
C LYS A 97 -21.69 1.95 -8.13
N HIS A 98 -22.45 1.71 -9.16
CA HIS A 98 -21.91 1.33 -10.47
C HIS A 98 -21.30 2.56 -11.13
N ILE A 99 -20.16 2.40 -11.74
CA ILE A 99 -19.48 3.45 -12.50
C ILE A 99 -19.25 2.91 -13.90
N THR A 100 -19.74 3.62 -14.88
CA THR A 100 -19.60 3.26 -16.29
C THR A 100 -18.25 3.71 -16.84
N THR A 101 -17.86 3.17 -17.99
CA THR A 101 -16.67 3.58 -18.72
C THR A 101 -16.74 5.05 -19.09
N ASP A 102 -17.92 5.53 -19.49
CA ASP A 102 -18.17 6.93 -19.84
C ASP A 102 -17.98 7.87 -18.63
N GLU A 103 -18.43 7.45 -17.44
CA GLU A 103 -18.20 8.23 -16.20
C GLU A 103 -16.72 8.29 -15.82
N ILE A 104 -15.92 7.27 -16.14
CA ILE A 104 -14.49 7.22 -15.83
C ILE A 104 -13.68 8.04 -16.83
N PHE A 105 -13.96 7.89 -18.11
CA PHE A 105 -13.13 8.44 -19.18
C PHE A 105 -13.70 9.68 -19.84
N GLY A 106 -14.97 10.03 -19.60
CA GLY A 106 -15.61 11.27 -20.07
C GLY A 106 -15.93 11.29 -21.56
N PHE A 107 -16.14 10.11 -22.18
CA PHE A 107 -16.58 10.03 -23.60
C PHE A 107 -17.62 8.92 -23.78
#